data_58bb8a8c618e60a92eae9a517210a44b
#
_entry.id   58bb8a8c618e60a92eae9a517210a44b
#
_cell.length_a   1.000
_cell.length_b   1.000
_cell.length_c   1.000
_cell.angle_alpha   90.00
_cell.angle_beta   90.00
_cell.angle_gamma   90.00
#
_symmetry.space_group_name_H-M   'P 1'
#
loop_
_entity.id
_entity.type
_entity.pdbx_description
1 polymer ?
#
loop_
_entity_poly.entity_id
_entity_poly.type
_entity_poly.pdbx_seq_one_letter_code
_entity_poly.pdbx_strand_id
1 'polypeptide(L)' 'MAYVYSITNQINENKYVGKTSKPNPYDRWKEHIRNAQLKNLSDSLKTMAIIHAIRKYGAENFKFRVIEECSD' A
#
# COMPACT_ATOMS: atom_id res chain seq x y z
N MET A 1 -1.26 -7.06 -17.73
CA MET A 1 -2.19 -6.04 -17.19
C MET A 1 -1.59 -5.43 -15.94
N ALA A 2 -1.90 -4.17 -15.74
CA ALA A 2 -1.46 -3.45 -14.54
C ALA A 2 -2.64 -2.72 -13.93
N TYR A 3 -2.54 -2.44 -12.64
CA TYR A 3 -3.59 -1.72 -11.92
C TYR A 3 -2.98 -0.52 -11.21
N VAL A 4 -3.69 0.60 -11.26
CA VAL A 4 -3.39 1.76 -10.42
C VAL A 4 -4.32 1.73 -9.23
N TYR A 5 -3.79 1.88 -8.04
CA TYR A 5 -4.57 1.82 -6.81
C TYR A 5 -4.29 3.02 -5.93
N SER A 6 -5.22 3.31 -5.03
CA SER A 6 -5.01 4.30 -3.99
C SER A 6 -5.23 3.67 -2.62
N ILE A 7 -4.47 4.13 -1.66
CA ILE A 7 -4.59 3.74 -0.26
C ILE A 7 -4.80 5.03 0.53
N THR A 8 -5.96 5.15 1.16
CA THR A 8 -6.33 6.37 1.89
C THR A 8 -6.24 6.14 3.38
N ASN A 9 -5.49 6.99 4.07
CA ASN A 9 -5.44 7.02 5.53
C ASN A 9 -6.68 7.78 6.02
N GLN A 10 -7.58 7.09 6.69
CA GLN A 10 -8.85 7.66 7.14
C GLN A 10 -8.70 8.61 8.32
N ILE A 11 -7.54 8.62 8.97
CA ILE A 11 -7.29 9.51 10.10
C ILE A 11 -6.89 10.90 9.63
N ASN A 12 -5.97 10.99 8.67
CA ASN A 12 -5.44 12.27 8.18
C ASN A 12 -5.79 12.57 6.72
N GLU A 13 -6.55 11.69 6.07
CA GLU A 13 -7.00 11.81 4.68
C GLU A 13 -5.89 11.81 3.62
N ASN A 14 -4.66 11.46 4.00
CA ASN A 14 -3.57 11.32 3.04
C ASN A 14 -3.79 10.12 2.14
N LYS A 15 -3.46 10.30 0.87
CA LYS A 15 -3.57 9.23 -0.12
C LYS A 15 -2.20 8.82 -0.64
N TYR A 16 -2.06 7.52 -0.86
CA TYR A 16 -0.88 6.93 -1.48
C TYR A 16 -1.33 6.27 -2.77
N VAL A 17 -0.72 6.65 -3.88
CA VAL A 17 -1.06 6.10 -5.20
C VAL A 17 0.09 5.22 -5.66
N GLY A 18 -0.24 4.03 -6.14
CA GLY A 18 0.75 3.09 -6.64
C GLY A 18 0.26 2.32 -7.84
N LYS A 19 1.16 1.55 -8.42
CA LYS A 19 0.86 0.71 -9.58
C LYS A 19 1.40 -0.69 -9.31
N THR A 20 0.67 -1.71 -9.74
CA THR A 20 1.10 -3.10 -9.60
C THR A 20 0.72 -3.89 -10.84
N SER A 21 1.58 -4.85 -11.23
CA SER A 21 1.28 -5.79 -12.30
C SER A 21 0.75 -7.13 -11.79
N LYS A 22 0.51 -7.26 -10.50
CA LYS A 22 -0.04 -8.49 -9.93
C LYS A 22 -1.45 -8.75 -10.47
N PRO A 23 -1.81 -10.04 -10.70
CA PRO A 23 -3.16 -10.38 -11.19
C PRO A 23 -4.28 -9.86 -10.30
N ASN A 24 -4.06 -9.85 -8.98
CA ASN A 24 -5.00 -9.27 -8.03
C ASN A 24 -4.31 -8.09 -7.33
N PRO A 25 -4.73 -6.85 -7.60
CA PRO A 25 -4.07 -5.67 -7.00
C PRO A 25 -4.18 -5.65 -5.47
N TYR A 26 -5.17 -6.28 -4.90
CA TYR A 26 -5.34 -6.38 -3.46
C TYR A 26 -4.19 -7.13 -2.79
N ASP A 27 -3.53 -8.02 -3.51
CA ASP A 27 -2.36 -8.74 -3.00
C ASP A 27 -1.21 -7.79 -2.70
N ARG A 28 -1.10 -6.71 -3.46
CA ARG A 28 -0.08 -5.68 -3.20
C ARG A 28 -0.34 -4.98 -1.86
N TRP A 29 -1.61 -4.73 -1.54
CA TRP A 29 -1.98 -4.16 -0.24
C TRP A 29 -1.65 -5.11 0.90
N LYS A 30 -1.94 -6.38 0.74
CA LYS A 30 -1.59 -7.40 1.73
C LYS A 30 -0.08 -7.47 1.95
N GLU A 31 0.70 -7.32 0.89
CA GLU A 31 2.16 -7.27 0.95
C GLU A 31 2.64 -6.09 1.79
N HIS A 32 2.06 -4.91 1.57
CA HIS A 32 2.40 -3.72 2.36
C HIS A 32 2.11 -3.94 3.84
N ILE A 33 0.96 -4.52 4.16
CA ILE A 33 0.60 -4.82 5.55
C ILE A 33 1.61 -5.78 6.18
N ARG A 34 1.96 -6.83 5.47
CA ARG A 34 2.94 -7.83 5.93
C ARG A 34 4.29 -7.18 6.18
N ASN A 35 4.75 -6.36 5.23
CA ASN A 35 6.05 -5.70 5.35
C ASN A 35 6.08 -4.74 6.54
N ALA A 36 4.98 -4.08 6.82
CA ALA A 36 4.89 -3.16 7.96
C ALA A 36 5.00 -3.88 9.31
N GLN A 37 4.74 -5.18 9.35
CA GLN A 37 4.82 -5.99 10.57
C GLN A 37 6.20 -6.59 10.82
N LEU A 38 7.13 -6.44 9.87
CA LEU A 38 8.48 -6.97 10.03
C LEU A 38 9.26 -6.19 11.07
N LYS A 39 10.02 -6.90 11.90
CA LYS A 39 10.87 -6.26 12.91
C LYS A 39 12.01 -5.48 12.27
N ASN A 40 12.65 -6.08 11.26
CA ASN A 40 13.77 -5.47 10.55
C ASN A 40 13.34 -5.21 9.11
N LEU A 41 13.26 -3.94 8.75
CA LEU A 41 12.92 -3.56 7.38
C LEU A 41 14.19 -3.46 6.54
N SER A 42 14.11 -3.91 5.28
CA SER A 42 15.18 -3.65 4.31
C SER A 42 15.25 -2.14 4.06
N ASP A 43 16.37 -1.67 3.53
CA ASP A 43 16.55 -0.24 3.24
C ASP A 43 15.46 0.29 2.31
N SER A 44 15.05 -0.51 1.33
CA SER A 44 13.97 -0.15 0.41
C SER A 44 12.65 0.06 1.15
N LEU A 45 12.33 -0.81 2.11
CA LEU A 45 11.09 -0.71 2.86
C LEU A 45 11.10 0.43 3.86
N LYS A 46 12.28 0.74 4.44
CA LYS A 46 12.42 1.85 5.39
C LYS A 46 12.08 3.20 4.77
N THR A 47 12.27 3.34 3.46
CA THR A 47 12.01 4.61 2.76
C THR A 47 10.58 4.73 2.24
N MET A 48 9.78 3.67 2.32
CA MET A 48 8.40 3.71 1.82
C MET A 48 7.47 4.40 2.81
N ALA A 49 6.87 5.51 2.37
CA ALA A 49 5.95 6.28 3.21
C ALA A 49 4.76 5.44 3.69
N ILE A 50 4.23 4.57 2.84
CA ILE A 50 3.08 3.73 3.21
C ILE A 50 3.41 2.76 4.34
N ILE A 51 4.62 2.22 4.36
CA ILE A 51 5.04 1.30 5.43
C ILE A 51 5.07 2.04 6.77
N HIS A 52 5.66 3.23 6.80
CA HIS A 52 5.70 4.05 8.01
C HIS A 52 4.30 4.43 8.48
N ALA A 53 3.43 4.80 7.55
CA ALA A 53 2.05 5.17 7.87
C ALA A 53 1.27 4.00 8.47
N ILE A 54 1.41 2.79 7.91
CA ILE A 54 0.75 1.61 8.44
C ILE A 54 1.23 1.31 9.87
N ARG A 55 2.53 1.46 10.12
CA ARG A 55 3.09 1.22 11.45
C ARG A 55 2.60 2.24 12.48
N LYS A 56 2.41 3.49 12.05
CA LYS A 56 1.99 4.58 12.94
C LYS A 56 0.49 4.54 13.24
N TYR A 57 -0.33 4.28 12.21
CA TYR A 57 -1.79 4.43 12.33
C TYR A 57 -2.55 3.12 12.41
N GLY A 58 -1.93 2.01 11.99
CA GLY A 58 -2.59 0.71 11.91
C GLY A 58 -3.26 0.48 10.57
N ALA A 59 -3.16 -0.77 10.07
CA ALA A 59 -3.69 -1.11 8.75
C ALA A 59 -5.21 -0.93 8.65
N GLU A 60 -5.92 -1.10 9.76
CA GLU A 60 -7.39 -0.97 9.82
C GLU A 60 -7.88 0.45 9.54
N ASN A 61 -6.98 1.44 9.61
CA ASN A 61 -7.33 2.84 9.34
C ASN A 61 -7.10 3.24 7.89
N PHE A 62 -6.76 2.28 7.03
CA PHE A 62 -6.50 2.54 5.62
C PHE A 62 -7.56 1.90 4.74
N LYS A 63 -7.92 2.59 3.68
CA LYS A 63 -8.86 2.10 2.68
C LYS A 63 -8.13 1.91 1.35
N PHE A 64 -8.11 0.67 0.87
CA PHE A 64 -7.52 0.33 -0.42
C PHE A 64 -8.58 0.38 -1.51
N ARG A 65 -8.24 1.00 -2.65
CA ARG A 65 -9.15 1.09 -3.77
C ARG A 65 -8.38 1.00 -5.09
N VAL A 66 -8.90 0.21 -6.02
CA VAL A 66 -8.38 0.18 -7.39
C VAL A 66 -9.00 1.34 -8.14
N ILE A 67 -8.16 2.21 -8.70
CA ILE A 67 -8.59 3.39 -9.44
C ILE A 67 -8.76 3.07 -10.92
N GLU A 68 -7.81 2.33 -11.48
CA GLU A 68 -7.74 2.12 -12.92
C GLU A 68 -7.08 0.79 -13.24
N GLU A 69 -7.54 0.14 -14.30
CA GLU A 69 -6.90 -1.03 -14.87
C GLU A 69 -6.24 -0.60 -16.17
N CYS A 70 -4.95 -0.90 -16.31
CA CYS A 70 -4.17 -0.54 -17.49
C CYS A 70 -3.75 -1.79 -18.25
N SER A 71 -3.84 -1.77 -19.57
CA SER A 71 -3.21 -2.82 -20.37
C SER A 71 -1.75 -2.44 -20.63
N ASP A 72 -0.91 -3.45 -20.61
CA ASP A 72 0.51 -3.26 -20.87
C ASP A 72 0.79 -3.18 -22.38
#